data_77741f5d6e015cbf5b8ba1a6409ddfde
#
_entry.id   77741f5d6e015cbf5b8ba1a6409ddfde
#
_cell.length_a   1.000
_cell.length_b   1.000
_cell.length_c   1.000
_cell.angle_alpha   90.00
_cell.angle_beta   90.00
_cell.angle_gamma   90.00
#
_symmetry.space_group_name_H-M   'P 1'
#
loop_
_entity.id
_entity.type
_entity.pdbx_description
1 polymer ?
#
loop_
_entity_poly.entity_id
_entity_poly.type
_entity_poly.pdbx_seq_one_letter_code
_entity_poly.pdbx_strand_id
1 'polypeptide(L)'
;MSGHVFHPGHSDLHGITVVVETTAGGLFVGRYHEATERGVLLHDVAERREEAGQPAAAEFIARLLKFGVRAQHPHILVPSGEISRITRLVEWS
;
A
#
# COMPACT_ATOMS: atom_id res chain seq x y z
N MET A 1 1.49 -1.81 21.01
CA MET A 1 1.47 -1.31 20.30
C MET A 1 1.26 -1.50 19.52
N SER A 2 1.18 -1.49 19.50
CA SER A 2 1.08 -1.40 18.76
C SER A 2 1.21 -1.21 17.85
N GLY A 3 1.15 -1.45 17.74
CA GLY A 3 1.35 -1.39 16.58
C GLY A 3 1.36 -0.50 15.78
N HIS A 4 1.72 0.01 15.83
CA HIS A 4 1.74 0.88 15.13
C HIS A 4 2.38 0.77 14.02
N VAL A 5 1.72 0.35 13.16
CA VAL A 5 2.09 0.14 11.87
C VAL A 5 2.60 1.28 11.14
N PHE A 6 2.17 2.43 11.40
CA PHE A 6 2.70 3.54 10.68
C PHE A 6 3.02 4.62 11.61
N HIS A 7 3.96 4.45 12.42
CA HIS A 7 4.32 5.60 13.16
C HIS A 7 5.52 6.29 12.54
N PRO A 8 5.85 7.46 13.02
CA PRO A 8 6.80 8.34 12.37
C PRO A 8 8.18 7.75 12.15
N GLY A 9 8.44 6.62 12.75
CA GLY A 9 9.73 5.99 12.58
C GLY A 9 9.90 5.20 11.30
N HIS A 10 8.92 5.21 10.41
CA HIS A 10 9.00 4.39 9.20
C HIS A 10 9.80 5.02 8.08
N SER A 11 10.72 5.92 8.39
CA SER A 11 11.56 6.53 7.37
C SER A 11 12.40 5.49 6.63
N ASP A 12 12.64 4.34 7.24
CA ASP A 12 13.38 3.28 6.58
C ASP A 12 12.61 2.64 5.42
N LEU A 13 11.32 2.93 5.29
CA LEU A 13 10.53 2.45 4.17
C LEU A 13 10.57 3.38 2.96
N HIS A 14 11.14 4.57 3.12
CA HIS A 14 11.17 5.55 2.04
C HIS A 14 11.78 4.96 0.76
N GLY A 15 11.06 5.06 -0.34
CA GLY A 15 11.49 4.53 -1.61
C GLY A 15 11.20 3.05 -1.84
N ILE A 16 10.75 2.35 -0.81
CA ILE A 16 10.46 0.92 -0.91
C ILE A 16 9.01 0.73 -1.35
N THR A 17 8.77 -0.24 -2.21
CA THR A 17 7.41 -0.57 -2.63
C THR A 17 6.71 -1.33 -1.51
N VAL A 18 5.59 -0.80 -1.08
CA VAL A 18 4.82 -1.37 0.03
C VAL A 18 3.40 -1.70 -0.41
N VAL A 19 2.76 -2.55 0.37
CA VAL A 19 1.34 -2.87 0.23
C VAL A 19 0.64 -2.27 1.44
N VAL A 20 -0.30 -1.36 1.18
CA VAL A 20 -1.12 -0.76 2.23
C VAL A 20 -2.49 -1.42 2.16
N GLU A 21 -2.83 -2.17 3.21
CA GLU A 21 -4.12 -2.83 3.31
C GLU A 21 -5.08 -1.89 4.02
N THR A 22 -6.26 -1.72 3.46
CA THR A 22 -7.23 -0.82 4.05
C THR A 22 -8.28 -1.57 4.84
N THR A 23 -8.93 -0.85 5.74
CA THR A 23 -10.00 -1.43 6.57
C THR A 23 -11.18 -1.87 5.73
N ALA A 24 -11.34 -1.32 4.53
CA ALA A 24 -12.42 -1.70 3.62
C ALA A 24 -12.04 -2.90 2.75
N GLY A 25 -10.87 -3.46 2.92
CA GLY A 25 -10.45 -4.64 2.16
C GLY A 25 -9.70 -4.34 0.88
N GLY A 26 -9.49 -3.07 0.57
CA GLY A 26 -8.75 -2.69 -0.62
C GLY A 26 -7.25 -2.68 -0.38
N LEU A 27 -6.51 -2.51 -1.46
CA LEU A 27 -5.04 -2.46 -1.42
C LEU A 27 -4.54 -1.27 -2.23
N PHE A 28 -3.50 -0.61 -1.69
CA PHE A 28 -2.73 0.36 -2.45
C PHE A 28 -1.29 -0.15 -2.47
N VAL A 29 -0.70 -0.27 -3.64
CA VAL A 29 0.67 -0.75 -3.77
C VAL A 29 1.48 0.32 -4.50
N GLY A 30 2.49 0.84 -3.83
CA GLY A 30 3.31 1.90 -4.41
C GLY A 30 4.54 2.14 -3.58
N ARG A 31 5.34 3.12 -4.00
CA ARG A 31 6.56 3.47 -3.27
C ARG A 31 6.22 4.35 -2.08
N TYR A 32 6.66 3.93 -0.92
CA TYR A 32 6.45 4.68 0.32
C TYR A 32 7.25 5.98 0.25
N HIS A 33 6.57 7.12 0.43
CA HIS A 33 7.25 8.41 0.43
C HIS A 33 7.41 8.93 1.85
N GLU A 34 6.30 9.13 2.56
CA GLU A 34 6.40 9.59 3.94
C GLU A 34 5.08 9.37 4.67
N ALA A 35 5.18 9.31 6.00
CA ALA A 35 4.03 9.28 6.87
C ALA A 35 3.80 10.70 7.38
N THR A 36 2.54 11.12 7.40
CA THR A 36 2.14 12.43 7.93
C THR A 36 1.04 12.22 8.95
N GLU A 37 0.62 13.30 9.60
CA GLU A 37 -0.48 13.22 10.55
C GLU A 37 -1.76 12.76 9.88
N ARG A 38 -1.89 13.01 8.58
CA ARG A 38 -3.10 12.65 7.84
C ARG A 38 -3.10 11.24 7.31
N GLY A 39 -1.92 10.67 7.10
CA GLY A 39 -1.83 9.34 6.55
C GLY A 39 -0.49 9.10 5.91
N VAL A 40 -0.46 8.15 4.98
CA VAL A 40 0.76 7.74 4.30
C VAL A 40 0.70 8.16 2.85
N LEU A 41 1.74 8.86 2.41
CA LEU A 41 1.85 9.30 1.02
C LEU A 41 2.65 8.28 0.23
N LEU A 42 2.07 7.80 -0.86
CA LEU A 42 2.69 6.83 -1.76
C LEU A 42 2.86 7.44 -3.14
N HIS A 43 3.87 6.98 -3.88
CA HIS A 43 4.10 7.39 -5.25
C HIS A 43 3.96 6.18 -6.18
N ASP A 44 3.51 6.42 -7.41
CA ASP A 44 3.37 5.40 -8.45
C ASP A 44 2.55 4.23 -7.97
N VAL A 45 1.27 4.50 -7.73
CA VAL A 45 0.40 3.61 -6.97
C VAL A 45 -0.56 2.84 -7.86
N ALA A 46 -0.64 1.53 -7.62
CA ALA A 46 -1.69 0.68 -8.18
C ALA A 46 -2.70 0.42 -7.07
N GLU A 47 -3.97 0.43 -7.43
CA GLU A 47 -5.05 0.27 -6.47
C GLU A 47 -5.92 -0.92 -6.81
N ARG A 48 -6.33 -1.67 -5.79
CA ARG A 48 -7.33 -2.71 -5.93
C ARG A 48 -8.44 -2.42 -4.94
N ARG A 49 -9.65 -2.29 -5.42
CA ARG A 49 -10.80 -2.07 -4.55
C ARG A 49 -11.48 -3.38 -4.23
N GLU A 50 -12.11 -3.45 -3.07
CA GLU A 50 -12.86 -4.63 -2.70
C GLU A 50 -14.27 -4.49 -3.26
N GLU A 51 -14.41 -4.81 -4.53
CA GLU A 51 -15.71 -4.71 -5.21
C GLU A 51 -15.78 -5.71 -6.35
N ALA A 52 -16.99 -5.95 -6.85
CA ALA A 52 -17.20 -6.91 -7.92
C ALA A 52 -16.39 -6.49 -9.16
N GLY A 53 -15.84 -7.46 -9.86
CA GLY A 53 -15.07 -7.19 -11.06
C GLY A 53 -13.59 -6.98 -10.80
N GLN A 54 -13.19 -6.86 -9.56
CA GLN A 54 -11.78 -6.73 -9.23
C GLN A 54 -11.17 -8.11 -9.00
N PRO A 55 -9.88 -8.29 -9.30
CA PRO A 55 -9.24 -9.57 -9.01
C PRO A 55 -9.13 -9.78 -7.51
N ALA A 56 -9.00 -11.03 -7.10
CA ALA A 56 -8.76 -11.34 -5.69
C ALA A 56 -7.45 -10.69 -5.26
N ALA A 57 -7.34 -10.36 -3.98
CA ALA A 57 -6.16 -9.69 -3.45
C ALA A 57 -4.87 -10.47 -3.77
N ALA A 58 -4.89 -11.78 -3.56
CA ALA A 58 -3.70 -12.60 -3.82
C ALA A 58 -3.31 -12.57 -5.29
N GLU A 59 -4.28 -12.60 -6.18
CA GLU A 59 -4.02 -12.56 -7.61
C GLU A 59 -3.47 -11.20 -8.03
N PHE A 60 -4.02 -10.13 -7.47
CA PHE A 60 -3.54 -8.78 -7.74
C PHE A 60 -2.06 -8.64 -7.35
N ILE A 61 -1.73 -9.09 -6.14
CA ILE A 61 -0.34 -9.03 -5.65
C ILE A 61 0.58 -9.89 -6.51
N ALA A 62 0.14 -11.10 -6.87
CA ALA A 62 0.95 -12.00 -7.68
C ALA A 62 1.32 -11.37 -9.03
N ARG A 63 0.38 -10.63 -9.62
CA ARG A 63 0.65 -9.95 -10.88
C ARG A 63 1.68 -8.85 -10.72
N LEU A 64 1.60 -8.11 -9.61
CA LEU A 64 2.57 -7.05 -9.36
C LEU A 64 3.97 -7.60 -9.12
N LEU A 65 4.05 -8.73 -8.43
CA LEU A 65 5.34 -9.38 -8.20
C LEU A 65 5.95 -9.89 -9.50
N LYS A 66 5.11 -10.36 -10.42
CA LYS A 66 5.58 -10.94 -11.65
C LYS A 66 5.91 -9.89 -12.72
N PHE A 67 5.07 -8.88 -12.85
CA PHE A 67 5.17 -7.91 -13.94
C PHE A 67 5.55 -6.51 -13.52
N GLY A 68 5.68 -6.27 -12.22
CA GLY A 68 5.96 -4.93 -11.71
C GLY A 68 4.69 -4.14 -11.46
N VAL A 69 4.83 -3.05 -10.72
CA VAL A 69 3.70 -2.20 -10.39
C VAL A 69 3.35 -1.33 -11.59
N ARG A 70 2.10 -1.43 -12.03
CA ARG A 70 1.59 -0.57 -13.09
C ARG A 70 0.82 0.55 -12.42
N ALA A 71 1.45 1.71 -12.32
CA ALA A 71 0.88 2.83 -11.59
C ALA A 71 -0.38 3.37 -12.24
N GLN A 72 -1.44 3.50 -11.44
CA GLN A 72 -2.69 4.13 -11.86
C GLN A 72 -2.75 5.56 -11.36
N HIS A 73 -2.00 5.86 -10.31
CA HIS A 73 -1.95 7.19 -9.72
C HIS A 73 -0.51 7.60 -9.51
N PRO A 74 -0.13 8.85 -9.88
CA PRO A 74 1.27 9.29 -9.66
C PRO A 74 1.59 9.40 -8.18
N HIS A 75 0.60 9.76 -7.37
CA HIS A 75 0.75 9.77 -5.92
C HIS A 75 -0.64 9.72 -5.30
N ILE A 76 -0.70 9.25 -4.07
CA ILE A 76 -1.94 9.16 -3.34
C ILE A 76 -1.64 9.21 -1.85
N LEU A 77 -2.51 9.89 -1.11
CA LEU A 77 -2.42 9.91 0.34
C LEU A 77 -3.47 8.95 0.87
N VAL A 78 -3.04 7.90 1.57
CA VAL A 78 -3.97 6.97 2.19
C VAL A 78 -4.21 7.44 3.62
N PRO A 79 -5.44 7.85 3.94
CA PRO A 79 -5.72 8.39 5.28
C PRO A 79 -5.41 7.37 6.37
N SER A 80 -4.81 7.85 7.46
CA SER A 80 -4.39 6.94 8.54
C SER A 80 -5.53 6.12 9.11
N GLY A 81 -6.75 6.68 9.16
CA GLY A 81 -7.90 5.94 9.67
C GLY A 81 -8.36 4.81 8.78
N GLU A 82 -7.89 4.76 7.54
CA GLU A 82 -8.23 3.68 6.61
C GLU A 82 -7.17 2.61 6.51
N ILE A 83 -6.04 2.81 7.16
CA ILE A 83 -4.93 1.88 7.05
C ILE A 83 -5.07 0.78 8.09
N SER A 84 -5.10 -0.46 7.61
CA SER A 84 -5.15 -1.63 8.47
C SER A 84 -3.74 -2.17 8.69
N ARG A 85 -2.90 -2.15 7.64
CA ARG A 85 -1.59 -2.76 7.71
C ARG A 85 -0.72 -2.27 6.56
N ILE A 86 0.59 -2.16 6.81
CA ILE A 86 1.57 -1.83 5.77
C ILE A 86 2.65 -2.90 5.80
N THR A 87 2.94 -3.50 4.64
CA THR A 87 4.00 -4.49 4.51
C THR A 87 4.78 -4.17 3.25
N ARG A 88 5.98 -4.72 3.14
CA ARG A 88 6.75 -4.57 1.92
C ARG A 88 6.20 -5.55 0.89
N LEU A 89 6.15 -5.11 -0.37
CA LEU A 89 5.64 -5.97 -1.44
C LEU A 89 6.43 -7.27 -1.51
N VAL A 90 7.74 -7.19 -1.34
CA VAL A 90 8.61 -8.37 -1.45
C VAL A 90 8.26 -9.45 -0.41
N GLU A 91 7.63 -9.05 0.70
CA GLU A 91 7.24 -10.02 1.73
C GLU A 91 6.05 -10.88 1.32
N TRP A 92 5.41 -10.54 0.21
CA TRP A 92 4.27 -11.31 -0.28
C TRP A 92 4.70 -12.39 -1.29
N SER A 93 5.98 -12.41 -1.64
CA SER A 93 6.47 -13.39 -2.62
C SER A 93 6.69 -14.77 -1.99
#